data_5bb0aef0c542ed327ead7186f584ab85
#
_entry.id   5bb0aef0c542ed327ead7186f584ab85
#
_cell.length_a   1.000
_cell.length_b   1.000
_cell.length_c   1.000
_cell.angle_alpha   90.00
_cell.angle_beta   90.00
_cell.angle_gamma   90.00
#
_symmetry.space_group_name_H-M   'P 1'
#
loop_
_entity.id
_entity.type
_entity.pdbx_description
1 polymer ?
#
loop_
_entity_poly.entity_id
_entity_poly.type
_entity_poly.pdbx_seq_one_letter_code
_entity_poly.pdbx_strand_id
1 'polypeptide(L)'
;IRDSINYEKVRYTFSGMENKECTFEVPAGALTDMQGRAYDEDFFLSFTAKSEISGGGKVFDAIVDSKGNGDYTTLQAAINAITTPPTSPYKIFIANGTYNECVRINKNKPFVHLIGESRDGVKIQFAVNRVDDSSNATSWPYSIFNENSPARKAGYSEEQNTVVLIEATDFYAENISIINLYGAFSNRHTGGLGKNGQAEALINREDRFALNNCLLVSYQDTWWTRYWNNTTPHRAYVYNSWIEGHTDYILGKWRCTYRKQYIL
;
A
#
# COMPACT_ATOMS: atom_id res chain seq x y z
N ILE A 1 22.00 -16.15 -3.38
CA ILE A 1 20.99 -16.73 -2.48
C ILE A 1 19.62 -16.42 -3.06
N ARG A 2 18.81 -17.43 -3.22
CA ARG A 2 17.46 -17.32 -3.79
C ARG A 2 16.45 -17.10 -2.68
N ASP A 3 15.84 -15.90 -2.60
CA ASP A 3 14.92 -15.52 -1.55
C ASP A 3 13.46 -15.89 -1.85
N SER A 4 13.04 -15.72 -3.10
CA SER A 4 11.67 -16.04 -3.50
C SER A 4 11.56 -16.23 -5.01
N ILE A 5 10.66 -17.10 -5.42
CA ILE A 5 10.19 -17.20 -6.80
C ILE A 5 8.72 -16.85 -6.80
N ASN A 6 8.33 -15.89 -7.61
CA ASN A 6 6.98 -15.83 -8.11
C ASN A 6 7.03 -16.16 -9.61
N TYR A 7 5.90 -16.41 -10.22
CA TYR A 7 5.81 -16.85 -11.63
C TYR A 7 6.38 -15.86 -12.66
N GLU A 8 6.74 -14.65 -12.24
CA GLU A 8 7.20 -13.59 -13.13
C GLU A 8 8.57 -13.02 -12.73
N LYS A 9 9.06 -13.31 -11.52
CA LYS A 9 10.30 -12.71 -10.99
C LYS A 9 11.10 -13.69 -10.15
N VAL A 10 12.40 -13.68 -10.37
CA VAL A 10 13.38 -14.32 -9.50
C VAL A 10 14.19 -13.23 -8.82
N ARG A 11 14.17 -13.22 -7.48
CA ARG A 11 14.94 -12.25 -6.68
C ARG A 11 16.19 -12.93 -6.15
N TYR A 12 17.31 -12.24 -6.27
CA TYR A 12 18.57 -12.61 -5.65
C TYR A 12 19.03 -11.48 -4.75
N THR A 13 19.51 -11.81 -3.56
CA THR A 13 20.08 -10.86 -2.59
C THR A 13 21.58 -11.11 -2.49
N PHE A 14 22.36 -10.06 -2.58
CA PHE A 14 23.81 -10.11 -2.50
C PHE A 14 24.29 -9.23 -1.34
N SER A 15 25.40 -9.60 -0.74
CA SER A 15 26.07 -8.82 0.32
C SER A 15 27.59 -8.77 0.10
N GLY A 16 28.26 -7.75 0.66
CA GLY A 16 29.70 -7.62 0.59
C GLY A 16 30.26 -7.26 -0.79
N MET A 17 29.46 -6.61 -1.63
CA MET A 17 29.79 -6.29 -3.03
C MET A 17 30.07 -4.80 -3.25
N GLU A 18 30.17 -4.00 -2.20
CA GLU A 18 30.30 -2.53 -2.31
C GLU A 18 31.54 -2.12 -3.09
N ASN A 19 31.35 -1.18 -4.02
CA ASN A 19 32.39 -0.61 -4.91
C ASN A 19 33.12 -1.62 -5.79
N LYS A 20 32.48 -2.75 -6.09
CA LYS A 20 33.04 -3.77 -6.98
C LYS A 20 32.26 -3.83 -8.29
N GLU A 21 32.97 -4.12 -9.37
CA GLU A 21 32.36 -4.59 -10.58
C GLU A 21 31.92 -6.06 -10.38
N CYS A 22 30.65 -6.33 -10.64
CA CYS A 22 30.04 -7.61 -10.40
C CYS A 22 29.38 -8.12 -11.69
N THR A 23 29.47 -9.40 -11.92
CA THR A 23 28.72 -10.10 -12.97
C THR A 23 27.78 -11.11 -12.31
N PHE A 24 26.51 -11.00 -12.63
CA PHE A 24 25.52 -12.00 -12.29
C PHE A 24 25.31 -12.88 -13.53
N GLU A 25 25.48 -14.18 -13.36
CA GLU A 25 25.35 -15.17 -14.41
C GLU A 25 24.26 -16.17 -14.03
N VAL A 26 23.38 -16.46 -14.97
CA VAL A 26 22.42 -17.55 -14.89
C VAL A 26 22.73 -18.48 -16.07
N PRO A 27 23.39 -19.62 -15.84
CA PRO A 27 23.71 -20.56 -16.91
C PRO A 27 22.45 -21.13 -17.56
N ALA A 28 22.56 -21.49 -18.82
CA ALA A 28 21.54 -22.26 -19.50
C ALA A 28 21.14 -23.51 -18.70
N GLY A 29 19.86 -23.76 -18.58
CA GLY A 29 19.30 -24.85 -17.77
C GLY A 29 19.20 -24.60 -16.28
N ALA A 30 19.74 -23.50 -15.75
CA ALA A 30 19.66 -23.19 -14.32
C ALA A 30 18.25 -22.79 -13.88
N LEU A 31 17.41 -22.33 -14.79
CA LEU A 31 16.00 -22.01 -14.57
C LEU A 31 15.12 -22.90 -15.42
N THR A 32 14.00 -23.33 -14.85
CA THR A 32 12.97 -24.07 -15.56
C THR A 32 11.61 -23.40 -15.35
N ASP A 33 10.75 -23.47 -16.36
CA ASP A 33 9.36 -23.06 -16.22
C ASP A 33 8.54 -24.10 -15.41
N MET A 34 7.27 -23.83 -15.21
CA MET A 34 6.37 -24.73 -14.46
C MET A 34 6.11 -26.06 -15.18
N GLN A 35 6.37 -26.15 -16.47
CA GLN A 35 6.27 -27.36 -17.28
C GLN A 35 7.59 -28.15 -17.28
N GLY A 36 8.62 -27.67 -16.59
CA GLY A 36 9.93 -28.30 -16.50
C GLY A 36 10.84 -28.03 -17.71
N ARG A 37 10.48 -27.08 -18.60
CA ARG A 37 11.31 -26.70 -19.73
C ARG A 37 12.42 -25.78 -19.25
N ALA A 38 13.66 -26.12 -19.52
CA ALA A 38 14.80 -25.31 -19.16
C ALA A 38 14.89 -24.03 -20.03
N TYR A 39 15.35 -22.94 -19.44
CA TYR A 39 15.83 -21.79 -20.21
C TYR A 39 17.16 -22.15 -20.84
N ASP A 40 17.27 -22.03 -22.16
CA ASP A 40 18.32 -22.62 -22.98
C ASP A 40 19.47 -21.67 -23.31
N GLU A 41 19.45 -20.45 -22.83
CA GLU A 41 20.48 -19.43 -23.00
C GLU A 41 21.15 -19.05 -21.68
N ASP A 42 22.44 -18.68 -21.75
CA ASP A 42 23.10 -18.02 -20.61
C ASP A 42 22.65 -16.58 -20.51
N PHE A 43 22.33 -16.16 -19.30
CA PHE A 43 22.00 -14.75 -19.00
C PHE A 43 23.15 -14.11 -18.20
N PHE A 44 23.63 -12.97 -18.67
CA PHE A 44 24.67 -12.19 -18.00
C PHE A 44 24.18 -10.79 -17.69
N LEU A 45 24.44 -10.32 -16.47
CA LEU A 45 24.20 -8.94 -16.05
C LEU A 45 25.46 -8.44 -15.36
N SER A 46 26.15 -7.47 -15.95
CA SER A 46 27.28 -6.80 -15.33
C SER A 46 26.86 -5.44 -14.75
N PHE A 47 27.25 -5.17 -13.52
CA PHE A 47 26.95 -3.92 -12.82
C PHE A 47 28.05 -3.59 -11.80
N THR A 48 28.15 -2.33 -11.43
CA THR A 48 29.00 -1.91 -10.31
C THR A 48 28.11 -1.70 -9.10
N ALA A 49 28.33 -2.49 -8.04
CA ALA A 49 27.70 -2.27 -6.76
C ALA A 49 28.39 -1.11 -6.04
N LYS A 50 27.65 -0.07 -5.68
CA LYS A 50 28.18 1.09 -4.94
C LYS A 50 27.71 1.00 -3.50
N SER A 51 28.64 1.23 -2.55
CA SER A 51 28.31 1.29 -1.11
C SER A 51 27.53 2.56 -0.75
N GLU A 52 27.80 3.62 -1.51
CA GLU A 52 27.09 4.89 -1.38
C GLU A 52 26.86 5.48 -2.77
N ILE A 53 25.70 6.02 -3.00
CA ILE A 53 25.46 6.89 -4.15
C ILE A 53 26.04 8.26 -3.80
N SER A 54 27.36 8.39 -3.96
CA SER A 54 28.01 9.69 -3.86
C SER A 54 27.51 10.56 -5.01
N GLY A 55 26.70 11.54 -4.70
CA GLY A 55 26.10 12.44 -5.68
C GLY A 55 24.59 12.47 -5.69
N GLY A 56 23.93 12.11 -4.59
CA GLY A 56 22.55 12.49 -4.29
C GLY A 56 21.43 11.72 -4.98
N GLY A 57 21.71 10.62 -5.65
CA GLY A 57 20.65 9.79 -6.25
C GLY A 57 20.18 8.68 -5.31
N LYS A 58 19.47 9.01 -4.23
CA LYS A 58 18.70 7.98 -3.51
C LYS A 58 17.70 7.38 -4.49
N VAL A 59 17.64 6.04 -4.56
CA VAL A 59 16.60 5.34 -5.34
C VAL A 59 15.24 5.63 -4.70
N PHE A 60 15.24 5.74 -3.36
CA PHE A 60 14.09 6.10 -2.54
C PHE A 60 14.45 7.28 -1.65
N ASP A 61 13.49 8.17 -1.44
CA ASP A 61 13.66 9.35 -0.57
C ASP A 61 13.55 8.97 0.91
N ALA A 62 12.82 7.90 1.22
CA ALA A 62 12.69 7.33 2.55
C ALA A 62 12.50 5.81 2.48
N ILE A 63 12.95 5.12 3.53
CA ILE A 63 12.77 3.68 3.72
C ILE A 63 12.02 3.46 5.04
N VAL A 64 10.91 2.71 4.94
CA VAL A 64 10.09 2.30 6.08
C VAL A 64 10.28 0.81 6.32
N ASP A 65 10.75 0.44 7.51
CA ASP A 65 10.85 -0.95 7.95
C ASP A 65 10.38 -1.08 9.39
N SER A 66 9.31 -1.82 9.62
CA SER A 66 8.73 -2.05 10.95
C SER A 66 9.69 -2.73 11.93
N LYS A 67 10.78 -3.34 11.43
CA LYS A 67 11.83 -3.97 12.21
C LYS A 67 12.95 -3.00 12.59
N GLY A 68 12.90 -1.74 12.14
CA GLY A 68 13.87 -0.70 12.48
C GLY A 68 15.13 -0.65 11.61
N ASN A 69 15.14 -1.35 10.45
CA ASN A 69 16.28 -1.31 9.53
C ASN A 69 16.14 -0.20 8.45
N GLY A 70 15.11 0.64 8.53
CA GLY A 70 14.87 1.77 7.64
C GLY A 70 15.05 3.11 8.35
N ASP A 71 14.73 4.19 7.63
CA ASP A 71 14.73 5.55 8.18
C ASP A 71 13.58 5.73 9.19
N TYR A 72 12.48 4.99 9.01
CA TYR A 72 11.26 5.06 9.83
C TYR A 72 10.70 3.66 10.08
N THR A 73 10.05 3.50 11.24
CA THR A 73 9.36 2.25 11.60
C THR A 73 7.88 2.25 11.24
N THR A 74 7.30 3.42 10.91
CA THR A 74 5.91 3.58 10.49
C THR A 74 5.83 4.42 9.22
N LEU A 75 4.84 4.10 8.38
CA LEU A 75 4.60 4.85 7.14
C LEU A 75 4.18 6.29 7.43
N GLN A 76 3.32 6.50 8.45
CA GLN A 76 2.87 7.83 8.81
C GLN A 76 4.02 8.74 9.26
N ALA A 77 5.05 8.19 9.95
CA ALA A 77 6.23 8.95 10.34
C ALA A 77 7.03 9.42 9.10
N ALA A 78 7.23 8.54 8.11
CA ALA A 78 7.89 8.90 6.86
C ALA A 78 7.12 10.01 6.10
N ILE A 79 5.79 9.88 6.02
CA ILE A 79 4.95 10.90 5.39
C ILE A 79 5.00 12.22 6.15
N ASN A 80 4.99 12.20 7.47
CA ASN A 80 5.05 13.41 8.30
C ASN A 80 6.40 14.15 8.13
N ALA A 81 7.48 13.44 7.87
CA ALA A 81 8.80 14.01 7.65
C ALA A 81 8.92 14.82 6.35
N ILE A 82 7.97 14.71 5.43
CA ILE A 82 7.89 15.54 4.23
C ILE A 82 7.42 16.95 4.66
N THR A 83 8.36 17.84 4.89
CA THR A 83 8.06 19.22 5.36
C THR A 83 7.82 20.20 4.23
N THR A 84 8.41 19.97 3.06
CA THR A 84 8.23 20.79 1.86
C THR A 84 7.42 20.02 0.83
N PRO A 85 6.37 20.62 0.23
CA PRO A 85 5.59 19.96 -0.80
C PRO A 85 6.48 19.46 -1.95
N PRO A 86 6.48 18.17 -2.27
CA PRO A 86 7.23 17.64 -3.40
C PRO A 86 6.73 18.22 -4.73
N THR A 87 7.65 18.47 -5.66
CA THR A 87 7.37 18.91 -7.03
C THR A 87 7.64 17.82 -8.07
N SER A 88 8.10 16.67 -7.62
CA SER A 88 8.38 15.46 -8.40
C SER A 88 8.18 14.24 -7.50
N PRO A 89 8.16 13.01 -8.05
CA PRO A 89 7.94 11.81 -7.26
C PRO A 89 8.83 11.70 -6.01
N TYR A 90 8.21 11.72 -4.84
CA TYR A 90 8.83 11.42 -3.54
C TYR A 90 8.56 9.95 -3.22
N LYS A 91 9.58 9.12 -3.36
CA LYS A 91 9.47 7.67 -3.30
C LYS A 91 9.76 7.15 -1.90
N ILE A 92 8.76 6.52 -1.29
CA ILE A 92 8.90 5.85 0.00
C ILE A 92 8.90 4.35 -0.24
N PHE A 93 10.03 3.68 0.01
CA PHE A 93 10.10 2.23 0.01
C PHE A 93 9.56 1.67 1.33
N ILE A 94 8.77 0.59 1.25
CA ILE A 94 8.17 -0.05 2.41
C ILE A 94 8.58 -1.52 2.40
N ALA A 95 9.37 -1.91 3.38
CA ALA A 95 9.82 -3.29 3.56
C ALA A 95 8.66 -4.21 3.97
N ASN A 96 8.80 -5.50 3.70
CA ASN A 96 7.81 -6.50 4.11
C ASN A 96 7.61 -6.46 5.62
N GLY A 97 6.36 -6.26 6.02
CA GLY A 97 5.97 -6.12 7.42
C GLY A 97 4.48 -5.80 7.55
N THR A 98 4.01 -5.85 8.78
CA THR A 98 2.65 -5.46 9.13
C THR A 98 2.69 -4.11 9.83
N TYR A 99 2.05 -3.11 9.23
CA TYR A 99 1.96 -1.74 9.68
C TYR A 99 0.55 -1.48 10.20
N ASN A 100 0.39 -1.57 11.53
CA ASN A 100 -0.91 -1.37 12.19
C ASN A 100 -1.15 0.11 12.44
N GLU A 101 -1.53 0.83 11.41
CA GLU A 101 -1.68 2.28 11.46
C GLU A 101 -2.74 2.80 10.49
N CYS A 102 -3.32 3.96 10.82
CA CYS A 102 -4.13 4.74 9.90
C CYS A 102 -3.24 5.79 9.24
N VAL A 103 -3.20 5.78 7.91
CA VAL A 103 -2.32 6.64 7.12
C VAL A 103 -3.09 7.81 6.52
N ARG A 104 -2.54 9.01 6.64
CA ARG A 104 -3.10 10.26 6.14
C ARG A 104 -2.08 11.01 5.29
N ILE A 105 -2.41 11.23 4.01
CA ILE A 105 -1.59 11.98 3.06
C ILE A 105 -2.33 13.25 2.69
N ASN A 106 -1.95 14.36 3.34
CA ASN A 106 -2.62 15.64 3.22
C ASN A 106 -2.34 16.31 1.87
N LYS A 107 -3.19 17.25 1.46
CA LYS A 107 -3.12 17.98 0.19
C LYS A 107 -1.79 18.69 -0.13
N ASN A 108 -1.01 19.00 0.90
CA ASN A 108 0.32 19.62 0.76
C ASN A 108 1.45 18.61 0.49
N LYS A 109 1.13 17.34 0.24
CA LYS A 109 2.08 16.26 -0.05
C LYS A 109 1.78 15.61 -1.41
N PRO A 110 1.74 16.38 -2.52
CA PRO A 110 1.59 15.82 -3.86
C PRO A 110 2.78 14.93 -4.21
N PHE A 111 2.63 14.11 -5.25
CA PHE A 111 3.69 13.24 -5.76
C PHE A 111 4.24 12.21 -4.76
N VAL A 112 3.53 11.88 -3.71
CA VAL A 112 3.93 10.78 -2.82
C VAL A 112 3.74 9.45 -3.54
N HIS A 113 4.82 8.69 -3.67
CA HIS A 113 4.85 7.36 -4.27
C HIS A 113 5.22 6.32 -3.20
N LEU A 114 4.32 5.38 -2.93
CA LEU A 114 4.52 4.27 -2.00
C LEU A 114 4.93 3.02 -2.78
N ILE A 115 6.12 2.51 -2.51
CA ILE A 115 6.70 1.37 -3.22
C ILE A 115 6.92 0.23 -2.23
N GLY A 116 6.00 -0.71 -2.19
CA GLY A 116 6.13 -1.89 -1.34
C GLY A 116 7.14 -2.89 -1.88
N GLU A 117 7.82 -3.58 -0.99
CA GLU A 117 8.72 -4.67 -1.34
C GLU A 117 7.96 -5.81 -2.03
N SER A 118 6.78 -6.18 -1.51
CA SER A 118 5.87 -7.11 -2.17
C SER A 118 4.42 -6.88 -1.70
N ARG A 119 3.44 -7.13 -2.58
CA ARG A 119 2.03 -6.94 -2.28
C ARG A 119 1.58 -7.70 -1.05
N ASP A 120 1.91 -8.99 -0.97
CA ASP A 120 1.43 -9.85 0.10
C ASP A 120 2.28 -9.74 1.37
N GLY A 121 3.49 -9.19 1.26
CA GLY A 121 4.39 -8.96 2.37
C GLY A 121 4.21 -7.61 3.06
N VAL A 122 3.81 -6.56 2.34
CA VAL A 122 3.56 -5.23 2.92
C VAL A 122 2.08 -5.09 3.22
N LYS A 123 1.72 -5.05 4.51
CA LYS A 123 0.32 -4.92 4.97
C LYS A 123 0.14 -3.66 5.79
N ILE A 124 -0.54 -2.67 5.23
CA ILE A 124 -1.01 -1.49 5.95
C ILE A 124 -2.42 -1.83 6.42
N GLN A 125 -2.62 -1.98 7.71
CA GLN A 125 -3.88 -2.47 8.24
C GLN A 125 -4.28 -1.78 9.53
N PHE A 126 -5.57 -1.62 9.70
CA PHE A 126 -6.16 -1.18 10.97
C PHE A 126 -7.62 -1.59 11.01
N ALA A 127 -8.22 -1.59 12.21
CA ALA A 127 -9.65 -1.85 12.31
C ALA A 127 -10.37 -0.53 12.65
N VAL A 128 -11.03 0.04 11.67
CA VAL A 128 -11.84 1.27 11.81
C VAL A 128 -13.18 1.11 11.12
N ASN A 129 -14.21 1.72 11.68
CA ASN A 129 -15.53 1.77 11.07
C ASN A 129 -16.25 3.06 11.47
N ARG A 130 -17.31 3.35 10.73
CA ARG A 130 -18.25 4.42 11.10
C ARG A 130 -19.14 3.94 12.26
N VAL A 131 -18.71 4.19 13.48
CA VAL A 131 -19.51 3.90 14.68
C VAL A 131 -20.27 5.14 15.07
N ASP A 132 -21.60 5.06 14.97
CA ASP A 132 -22.48 6.09 15.56
C ASP A 132 -22.70 5.82 17.06
N ASP A 133 -22.23 4.68 17.57
CA ASP A 133 -22.45 4.26 18.96
C ASP A 133 -21.13 3.93 19.64
N SER A 134 -20.77 4.79 20.59
CA SER A 134 -19.59 4.62 21.45
C SER A 134 -19.65 3.38 22.35
N SER A 135 -20.83 2.75 22.53
CA SER A 135 -21.01 1.59 23.40
C SER A 135 -20.45 0.30 22.83
N ASN A 136 -20.33 0.16 21.52
CA ASN A 136 -19.86 -1.07 20.85
C ASN A 136 -18.35 -1.13 20.64
N ALA A 137 -17.62 -0.06 20.88
CA ALA A 137 -16.17 0.00 20.67
C ALA A 137 -15.36 -0.85 21.68
N THR A 138 -15.98 -1.30 22.76
CA THR A 138 -15.31 -2.07 23.83
C THR A 138 -15.42 -3.58 23.69
N SER A 139 -16.30 -4.08 22.81
CA SER A 139 -16.58 -5.52 22.67
C SER A 139 -15.79 -6.20 21.56
N TRP A 140 -14.90 -5.51 20.86
CA TRP A 140 -14.13 -6.07 19.76
C TRP A 140 -12.92 -6.87 20.26
N PRO A 141 -12.63 -8.03 19.63
CA PRO A 141 -11.50 -8.88 20.03
C PRO A 141 -10.14 -8.22 19.79
N TYR A 142 -10.10 -7.10 19.10
CA TYR A 142 -8.88 -6.34 18.87
C TYR A 142 -8.86 -5.09 19.74
N SER A 143 -8.08 -5.11 20.78
CA SER A 143 -7.84 -4.01 21.72
C SER A 143 -7.27 -2.70 21.11
N ILE A 144 -7.09 -2.69 19.78
CA ILE A 144 -6.69 -1.51 18.99
C ILE A 144 -7.80 -0.44 18.89
N PHE A 145 -9.03 -0.78 19.24
CA PHE A 145 -10.13 0.19 19.41
C PHE A 145 -10.17 0.86 20.78
N ASN A 146 -9.05 1.13 21.36
CA ASN A 146 -9.13 1.97 22.54
C ASN A 146 -9.47 3.40 22.10
N GLU A 147 -10.16 4.13 22.98
CA GLU A 147 -10.47 5.55 22.84
C GLU A 147 -9.26 6.45 22.57
N ASN A 148 -8.06 5.94 22.67
CA ASN A 148 -6.79 6.56 22.38
C ASN A 148 -6.25 6.29 20.96
N SER A 149 -7.00 5.59 20.10
CA SER A 149 -6.56 5.40 18.72
C SER A 149 -6.42 6.75 18.02
N PRO A 150 -5.41 6.95 17.17
CA PRO A 150 -5.21 8.21 16.44
C PRO A 150 -6.44 8.65 15.65
N ALA A 151 -7.22 7.70 15.15
CA ALA A 151 -8.45 7.97 14.42
C ALA A 151 -9.53 8.58 15.30
N ARG A 152 -9.65 8.20 16.57
CA ARG A 152 -10.64 8.76 17.51
C ARG A 152 -10.26 10.11 18.10
N LYS A 153 -8.97 10.33 18.36
CA LYS A 153 -8.48 11.59 18.98
C LYS A 153 -8.64 12.83 18.11
N ALA A 154 -8.82 12.66 16.83
CA ALA A 154 -8.76 13.79 15.93
C ALA A 154 -10.12 14.44 15.62
N GLY A 155 -11.23 14.04 16.26
CA GLY A 155 -12.56 14.64 16.09
C GLY A 155 -13.08 14.57 14.66
N TYR A 156 -12.81 13.47 13.96
CA TYR A 156 -13.11 13.31 12.54
C TYR A 156 -14.56 12.91 12.29
N SER A 157 -15.15 13.49 11.26
CA SER A 157 -16.41 13.09 10.67
C SER A 157 -16.25 11.79 9.84
N GLU A 158 -16.50 11.81 8.58
CA GLU A 158 -16.56 10.64 7.68
C GLU A 158 -15.21 9.96 7.35
N GLU A 159 -14.10 10.55 7.74
CA GLU A 159 -12.74 10.04 7.46
C GLU A 159 -12.20 9.07 8.51
N GLN A 160 -12.99 8.85 9.56
CA GLN A 160 -12.59 7.99 10.69
C GLN A 160 -12.62 6.51 10.36
N ASN A 161 -13.37 6.14 9.34
CA ASN A 161 -13.62 4.76 8.96
C ASN A 161 -12.67 4.23 7.87
N THR A 162 -11.64 4.98 7.50
CA THR A 162 -10.67 4.53 6.49
C THR A 162 -9.28 4.28 7.07
N VAL A 163 -8.63 3.23 6.55
CA VAL A 163 -7.23 2.91 6.89
C VAL A 163 -6.29 3.90 6.21
N VAL A 164 -6.46 4.15 4.90
CA VAL A 164 -5.63 5.09 4.15
C VAL A 164 -6.49 6.19 3.54
N LEU A 165 -6.21 7.45 3.93
CA LEU A 165 -6.84 8.62 3.33
C LEU A 165 -5.81 9.41 2.52
N ILE A 166 -6.13 9.67 1.25
CA ILE A 166 -5.28 10.41 0.32
C ILE A 166 -6.01 11.67 -0.13
N GLU A 167 -5.48 12.82 0.23
CA GLU A 167 -5.96 14.15 -0.12
C GLU A 167 -4.96 14.90 -1.00
N ALA A 168 -3.97 14.20 -1.54
CA ALA A 168 -2.92 14.77 -2.38
C ALA A 168 -3.05 14.29 -3.82
N THR A 169 -2.73 15.18 -4.77
CA THR A 169 -2.67 14.83 -6.19
C THR A 169 -1.42 14.02 -6.53
N ASP A 170 -1.41 13.39 -7.70
CA ASP A 170 -0.25 12.68 -8.23
C ASP A 170 0.24 11.55 -7.32
N PHE A 171 -0.68 10.90 -6.65
CA PHE A 171 -0.39 9.77 -5.79
C PHE A 171 -0.19 8.48 -6.61
N TYR A 172 0.83 7.72 -6.23
CA TYR A 172 1.08 6.38 -6.75
C TYR A 172 1.36 5.39 -5.64
N ALA A 173 0.85 4.17 -5.77
CA ALA A 173 1.24 3.07 -4.91
C ALA A 173 1.40 1.77 -5.69
N GLU A 174 2.40 0.96 -5.31
CA GLU A 174 2.59 -0.37 -5.86
C GLU A 174 3.04 -1.38 -4.81
N ASN A 175 2.69 -2.64 -5.07
CA ASN A 175 3.10 -3.79 -4.26
C ASN A 175 2.72 -3.68 -2.78
N ILE A 176 1.52 -3.18 -2.46
CA ILE A 176 1.04 -3.05 -1.08
C ILE A 176 -0.36 -3.63 -0.92
N SER A 177 -0.63 -4.15 0.29
CA SER A 177 -1.98 -4.51 0.75
C SER A 177 -2.48 -3.47 1.74
N ILE A 178 -3.70 -2.97 1.54
CA ILE A 178 -4.41 -2.08 2.46
C ILE A 178 -5.65 -2.81 2.95
N ILE A 179 -5.72 -3.06 4.25
CA ILE A 179 -6.73 -3.96 4.83
C ILE A 179 -7.45 -3.24 5.98
N ASN A 180 -8.76 -3.04 5.84
CA ASN A 180 -9.57 -2.68 6.98
C ASN A 180 -10.01 -3.95 7.70
N LEU A 181 -9.39 -4.23 8.83
CA LEU A 181 -9.64 -5.45 9.62
C LEU A 181 -11.07 -5.52 10.14
N TYR A 182 -11.72 -4.39 10.39
CA TYR A 182 -13.13 -4.36 10.78
C TYR A 182 -13.99 -4.98 9.69
N GLY A 183 -13.87 -4.50 8.45
CA GLY A 183 -14.61 -5.04 7.32
C GLY A 183 -14.24 -6.48 6.99
N ALA A 184 -12.94 -6.83 7.07
CA ALA A 184 -12.47 -8.15 6.71
C ALA A 184 -12.96 -9.25 7.65
N PHE A 185 -13.19 -8.95 8.93
CA PHE A 185 -13.48 -10.00 9.93
C PHE A 185 -14.87 -9.93 10.57
N SER A 186 -15.46 -8.75 10.71
CA SER A 186 -16.62 -8.59 11.57
C SER A 186 -17.95 -8.96 10.95
N ASN A 187 -18.17 -8.60 9.71
CA ASN A 187 -19.50 -8.65 9.12
C ASN A 187 -19.78 -9.87 8.25
N ARG A 188 -18.75 -10.63 7.91
CA ARG A 188 -18.92 -11.83 7.07
C ARG A 188 -19.77 -12.91 7.71
N HIS A 189 -19.88 -12.93 9.04
CA HIS A 189 -20.49 -14.06 9.76
C HIS A 189 -21.61 -13.71 10.73
N THR A 190 -21.82 -12.46 11.10
CA THR A 190 -22.73 -12.13 12.20
C THR A 190 -23.94 -11.29 11.85
N GLY A 191 -24.12 -10.95 10.57
CA GLY A 191 -25.35 -10.27 10.11
C GLY A 191 -25.63 -8.92 10.76
N GLY A 192 -24.62 -8.27 11.31
CA GLY A 192 -24.81 -6.94 11.83
C GLY A 192 -24.24 -6.66 13.19
N LEU A 193 -22.98 -6.35 13.24
CA LEU A 193 -22.45 -5.55 14.32
C LEU A 193 -22.68 -4.08 13.96
N GLY A 194 -23.82 -3.56 14.37
CA GLY A 194 -24.16 -2.16 14.20
C GLY A 194 -24.80 -1.80 12.86
N LYS A 195 -25.56 -0.73 12.88
CA LYS A 195 -26.36 -0.22 11.75
C LYS A 195 -25.52 0.39 10.62
N ASN A 196 -24.20 0.52 10.77
CA ASN A 196 -23.28 1.11 9.80
C ASN A 196 -22.05 0.22 9.65
N GLY A 197 -22.07 -0.62 8.62
CA GLY A 197 -20.92 -1.49 8.25
C GLY A 197 -19.85 -0.79 7.43
N GLN A 198 -19.92 0.52 7.23
CA GLN A 198 -18.96 1.31 6.44
C GLN A 198 -17.58 1.27 7.09
N ALA A 199 -16.61 0.81 6.34
CA ALA A 199 -15.27 0.54 6.84
C ALA A 199 -14.28 0.53 5.67
N GLU A 200 -13.89 1.69 5.19
CA GLU A 200 -13.07 1.82 3.99
C GLU A 200 -11.63 1.34 4.23
N ALA A 201 -11.08 0.59 3.29
CA ALA A 201 -9.64 0.38 3.22
C ALA A 201 -8.95 1.66 2.73
N LEU A 202 -9.52 2.29 1.69
CA LEU A 202 -8.92 3.43 1.02
C LEU A 202 -9.95 4.49 0.63
N ILE A 203 -9.66 5.76 0.95
CA ILE A 203 -10.34 6.92 0.36
C ILE A 203 -9.31 7.75 -0.42
N ASN A 204 -9.62 8.09 -1.66
CA ASN A 204 -8.88 9.12 -2.40
C ASN A 204 -9.80 10.29 -2.77
N ARG A 205 -9.28 11.51 -2.62
CA ARG A 205 -10.04 12.76 -2.80
C ARG A 205 -9.51 13.66 -3.90
N GLU A 206 -8.39 13.29 -4.53
CA GLU A 206 -7.70 14.15 -5.48
C GLU A 206 -7.40 13.46 -6.80
N ASP A 207 -7.06 14.27 -7.80
CA ASP A 207 -6.81 13.84 -9.18
C ASP A 207 -5.46 13.12 -9.34
N ARG A 208 -5.33 12.33 -10.39
CA ARG A 208 -4.12 11.60 -10.78
C ARG A 208 -3.64 10.61 -9.70
N PHE A 209 -4.57 9.78 -9.30
CA PHE A 209 -4.36 8.64 -8.40
C PHE A 209 -4.04 7.38 -9.20
N ALA A 210 -3.05 6.58 -8.77
CA ALA A 210 -2.77 5.31 -9.40
C ALA A 210 -2.37 4.21 -8.41
N LEU A 211 -2.84 2.98 -8.69
CA LEU A 211 -2.45 1.75 -8.02
C LEU A 211 -1.90 0.74 -9.02
N ASN A 212 -0.85 0.02 -8.64
CA ASN A 212 -0.28 -1.07 -9.41
C ASN A 212 0.04 -2.25 -8.47
N ASN A 213 -0.45 -3.44 -8.79
CA ASN A 213 -0.24 -4.65 -8.00
C ASN A 213 -0.56 -4.46 -6.50
N CYS A 214 -1.69 -3.83 -6.21
CA CYS A 214 -2.18 -3.60 -4.85
C CYS A 214 -3.34 -4.53 -4.49
N LEU A 215 -3.53 -4.74 -3.19
CA LEU A 215 -4.68 -5.44 -2.63
C LEU A 215 -5.43 -4.49 -1.69
N LEU A 216 -6.71 -4.28 -1.93
CA LEU A 216 -7.61 -3.56 -1.03
C LEU A 216 -8.64 -4.52 -0.47
N VAL A 217 -8.75 -4.61 0.85
CA VAL A 217 -9.70 -5.53 1.51
C VAL A 217 -10.51 -4.79 2.55
N SER A 218 -11.81 -4.91 2.44
CA SER A 218 -12.77 -4.54 3.48
C SER A 218 -14.09 -5.28 3.25
N TYR A 219 -15.19 -4.87 3.89
CA TYR A 219 -16.52 -5.44 3.67
C TYR A 219 -17.45 -4.49 2.94
N GLN A 220 -17.59 -3.26 3.44
CA GLN A 220 -18.44 -2.22 2.85
C GLN A 220 -17.62 -0.97 2.59
N ASP A 221 -17.83 -0.37 1.41
CA ASP A 221 -17.16 0.86 0.96
C ASP A 221 -15.63 0.70 0.86
N THR A 222 -15.12 -0.46 0.38
CA THR A 222 -13.69 -0.81 0.42
C THR A 222 -12.81 0.27 -0.18
N TRP A 223 -13.17 0.77 -1.37
CA TRP A 223 -12.49 1.89 -2.01
C TRP A 223 -13.48 2.99 -2.35
N TRP A 224 -13.32 4.14 -1.70
CA TRP A 224 -14.16 5.29 -1.94
C TRP A 224 -13.39 6.43 -2.61
N THR A 225 -13.85 6.83 -3.82
CA THR A 225 -13.36 8.02 -4.49
C THR A 225 -14.29 9.18 -4.19
N ARG A 226 -13.83 10.17 -3.45
CA ARG A 226 -14.66 11.29 -2.99
C ARG A 226 -14.03 12.63 -3.35
N TYR A 227 -14.79 13.48 -4.02
CA TYR A 227 -14.39 14.85 -4.31
C TYR A 227 -14.81 15.81 -3.19
N TRP A 228 -14.01 16.82 -2.96
CA TRP A 228 -14.41 17.95 -2.13
C TRP A 228 -15.52 18.77 -2.78
N ASN A 229 -15.52 18.89 -4.11
CA ASN A 229 -16.57 19.53 -4.90
C ASN A 229 -17.03 18.56 -6.00
N ASN A 230 -18.29 18.49 -6.26
CA ASN A 230 -18.89 17.58 -7.24
C ASN A 230 -18.67 18.02 -8.72
N THR A 231 -17.77 18.96 -9.00
CA THR A 231 -17.70 19.65 -10.30
C THR A 231 -16.61 19.12 -11.22
N THR A 232 -15.50 18.59 -10.67
CA THR A 232 -14.38 18.11 -11.51
C THR A 232 -14.14 16.63 -11.29
N PRO A 233 -14.31 15.79 -12.32
CA PRO A 233 -14.02 14.37 -12.19
C PRO A 233 -12.52 14.13 -12.03
N HIS A 234 -12.13 13.39 -10.99
CA HIS A 234 -10.77 12.99 -10.76
C HIS A 234 -10.43 11.74 -11.56
N ARG A 235 -9.19 11.67 -12.03
CA ARG A 235 -8.68 10.53 -12.78
C ARG A 235 -8.04 9.54 -11.82
N ALA A 236 -8.43 8.28 -11.96
CA ALA A 236 -7.81 7.17 -11.26
C ALA A 236 -7.39 6.09 -12.27
N TYR A 237 -6.23 5.51 -12.07
CA TYR A 237 -5.73 4.41 -12.84
C TYR A 237 -5.38 3.25 -11.92
N VAL A 238 -5.97 2.08 -12.16
CA VAL A 238 -5.74 0.89 -11.36
C VAL A 238 -5.33 -0.25 -12.28
N TYR A 239 -4.15 -0.81 -12.03
CA TYR A 239 -3.55 -1.86 -12.82
C TYR A 239 -3.16 -3.05 -11.96
N ASN A 240 -3.40 -4.27 -12.44
CA ASN A 240 -2.98 -5.54 -11.82
C ASN A 240 -3.30 -5.62 -10.31
N SER A 241 -4.40 -5.00 -9.89
CA SER A 241 -4.75 -4.88 -8.48
C SER A 241 -6.01 -5.67 -8.15
N TRP A 242 -6.17 -6.00 -6.89
CA TRP A 242 -7.27 -6.78 -6.36
C TRP A 242 -8.08 -5.96 -5.35
N ILE A 243 -9.39 -5.90 -5.53
CA ILE A 243 -10.29 -5.18 -4.63
C ILE A 243 -11.34 -6.15 -4.16
N GLU A 244 -11.37 -6.39 -2.86
CA GLU A 244 -12.27 -7.32 -2.21
C GLU A 244 -13.24 -6.58 -1.28
N GLY A 245 -14.51 -6.92 -1.36
CA GLY A 245 -15.57 -6.35 -0.54
C GLY A 245 -16.90 -7.04 -0.79
N HIS A 246 -17.94 -6.58 -0.09
CA HIS A 246 -19.30 -7.13 -0.26
C HIS A 246 -20.26 -6.06 -0.76
N THR A 247 -20.39 -4.95 -0.05
CA THR A 247 -21.35 -3.88 -0.36
C THR A 247 -20.60 -2.63 -0.76
N ASP A 248 -20.98 -2.04 -1.89
CA ASP A 248 -20.42 -0.78 -2.41
C ASP A 248 -18.88 -0.74 -2.39
N TYR A 249 -18.24 -1.89 -2.61
CA TYR A 249 -16.78 -2.04 -2.46
C TYR A 249 -15.95 -1.16 -3.39
N ILE A 250 -16.57 -0.58 -4.42
CA ILE A 250 -16.03 0.55 -5.20
C ILE A 250 -17.11 1.63 -5.25
N LEU A 251 -16.92 2.70 -4.48
CA LEU A 251 -17.90 3.76 -4.31
C LEU A 251 -17.35 5.10 -4.83
N GLY A 252 -18.22 5.92 -5.42
CA GLY A 252 -17.93 7.31 -5.74
C GLY A 252 -18.10 7.71 -7.20
N LYS A 253 -17.68 8.93 -7.52
CA LYS A 253 -17.75 9.52 -8.87
C LYS A 253 -16.35 9.71 -9.41
N TRP A 254 -16.01 9.09 -10.54
CA TRP A 254 -14.64 9.09 -11.07
C TRP A 254 -14.61 8.79 -12.57
N ARG A 255 -13.50 9.19 -13.20
CA ARG A 255 -13.06 8.62 -14.48
C ARG A 255 -11.92 7.65 -14.17
N CYS A 256 -12.22 6.39 -14.17
CA CYS A 256 -11.22 5.37 -13.90
C CYS A 256 -10.94 4.53 -15.13
N THR A 257 -9.67 4.21 -15.33
CA THR A 257 -9.25 3.19 -16.28
C THR A 257 -8.77 1.98 -15.49
N TYR A 258 -9.44 0.87 -15.69
CA TYR A 258 -9.08 -0.42 -15.12
C TYR A 258 -8.38 -1.28 -16.16
N ARG A 259 -7.32 -1.96 -15.76
CA ARG A 259 -6.63 -2.91 -16.61
C ARG A 259 -6.15 -4.08 -15.78
N LYS A 260 -6.49 -5.33 -16.17
CA LYS A 260 -6.16 -6.57 -15.45
C LYS A 260 -6.53 -6.50 -13.96
N GLN A 261 -7.81 -6.52 -13.66
CA GLN A 261 -8.30 -6.51 -12.29
C GLN A 261 -8.98 -7.82 -11.94
N TYR A 262 -8.91 -8.14 -10.67
CA TYR A 262 -9.69 -9.19 -10.06
C TYR A 262 -10.61 -8.55 -9.03
N ILE A 263 -11.90 -8.62 -9.28
CA ILE A 263 -12.96 -8.13 -8.42
C ILE A 263 -13.70 -9.37 -7.91
N LEU A 264 -13.68 -9.59 -6.61
CA LEU A 264 -14.41 -10.66 -5.94
C LEU A 264 -15.44 -10.09 -4.97
#